data_52262830e0e207fd0aa87d41bb6119ba
#
_entry.id   52262830e0e207fd0aa87d41bb6119ba
#
_cell.length_a   1.000
_cell.length_b   1.000
_cell.length_c   1.000
_cell.angle_alpha   90.00
_cell.angle_beta   90.00
_cell.angle_gamma   90.00
#
_symmetry.space_group_name_H-M   'P 1'
#
loop_
_entity.id
_entity.type
_entity.pdbx_description
1 polymer ?
#
loop_
_entity_poly.entity_id
_entity_poly.type
_entity_poly.pdbx_seq_one_letter_code
_entity_poly.pdbx_strand_id
1 'polypeptide(L)'
;MELGCLLEYKGRAYYEASLAEPMSCSIGAFNAAYHTKMGVYHHEMGIKEGGKLAIMAGAGPMGLGALTYALHRDVRPSMVVVTDVNEDRLKRAEELFPVEEAKADGIELHFVNTGNMEDPVAGLREMTGGTGFDDVLCYAPVAAVVEQSSGVLGRDGCLNFFAGPTDNQFGAKLNFYDVHYNSTHVMGTTGGNTADMIESLELTAAKRINPAVMVTHVGGLDAAAETTLNLPKIPGGKKLIYTHLNMPLTALEDFRAKGAEDERFIGLADILDENKGLWCPEAEEYLLKNFVED
;
A
#
# COMPACT_ATOMS: atom_id res chain seq x y z
N MET A 1 9.52 -18.55 29.00
CA MET A 1 9.16 -18.77 27.60
C MET A 1 8.93 -17.37 27.04
N GLU A 2 9.87 -16.85 26.28
CA GLU A 2 9.67 -15.57 25.64
C GLU A 2 8.58 -15.73 24.57
N LEU A 3 7.44 -15.07 24.79
CA LEU A 3 6.31 -15.04 23.86
C LEU A 3 6.59 -14.10 22.67
N GLY A 4 7.80 -14.12 22.12
CA GLY A 4 8.23 -13.22 21.04
C GLY A 4 7.41 -13.32 19.74
N CYS A 5 6.45 -14.24 19.68
CA CYS A 5 5.52 -14.38 18.55
C CYS A 5 4.10 -13.86 18.85
N LEU A 6 3.84 -13.33 20.06
CA LEU A 6 2.58 -12.70 20.42
C LEU A 6 2.79 -11.21 20.56
N LEU A 7 2.08 -10.43 19.72
CA LEU A 7 2.08 -8.98 19.74
C LEU A 7 0.73 -8.51 20.29
N GLU A 8 0.78 -7.62 21.29
CA GLU A 8 -0.42 -7.00 21.83
C GLU A 8 -0.93 -5.93 20.86
N TYR A 9 -2.24 -5.94 20.61
CA TYR A 9 -2.91 -4.89 19.86
C TYR A 9 -3.83 -4.08 20.78
N LYS A 10 -3.73 -2.75 20.70
CA LYS A 10 -4.47 -1.78 21.56
C LYS A 10 -5.56 -1.03 20.81
N GLY A 11 -5.90 -1.42 19.60
CA GLY A 11 -6.97 -0.82 18.80
C GLY A 11 -8.35 -1.41 19.12
N ARG A 12 -9.34 -1.05 18.30
CA ARG A 12 -10.76 -1.34 18.53
C ARG A 12 -11.27 -2.59 17.82
N ALA A 13 -10.71 -2.91 16.64
CA ALA A 13 -11.31 -3.86 15.71
C ALA A 13 -10.34 -5.00 15.35
N TYR A 14 -10.87 -6.18 15.10
CA TYR A 14 -10.07 -7.36 14.73
C TYR A 14 -9.37 -7.18 13.38
N TYR A 15 -10.06 -6.54 12.40
CA TYR A 15 -9.49 -6.35 11.08
C TYR A 15 -8.21 -5.48 11.12
N GLU A 16 -8.16 -4.50 12.02
CA GLU A 16 -7.00 -3.62 12.18
C GLU A 16 -5.74 -4.45 12.54
N ALA A 17 -5.87 -5.36 13.51
CA ALA A 17 -4.77 -6.25 13.89
C ALA A 17 -4.46 -7.29 12.80
N SER A 18 -5.47 -7.80 12.09
CA SER A 18 -5.29 -8.79 11.02
C SER A 18 -4.52 -8.26 9.82
N LEU A 19 -4.49 -6.94 9.64
CA LEU A 19 -3.76 -6.26 8.58
C LEU A 19 -2.34 -5.81 8.99
N ALA A 20 -1.91 -6.13 10.21
CA ALA A 20 -0.57 -5.77 10.68
C ALA A 20 0.54 -6.36 9.81
N GLU A 21 0.42 -7.62 9.38
CA GLU A 21 1.41 -8.26 8.51
C GLU A 21 1.49 -7.58 7.14
N PRO A 22 0.40 -7.39 6.36
CA PRO A 22 0.51 -6.70 5.08
C PRO A 22 0.99 -5.25 5.21
N MET A 23 0.64 -4.54 6.27
CA MET A 23 1.19 -3.21 6.52
C MET A 23 2.68 -3.26 6.85
N SER A 24 3.13 -4.26 7.64
CA SER A 24 4.54 -4.43 7.96
C SER A 24 5.42 -4.65 6.73
N CYS A 25 4.88 -5.28 5.68
CA CYS A 25 5.58 -5.41 4.41
C CYS A 25 5.91 -4.05 3.78
N SER A 26 4.92 -3.14 3.77
CA SER A 26 5.13 -1.77 3.30
C SER A 26 6.12 -1.01 4.20
N ILE A 27 5.94 -1.08 5.53
CA ILE A 27 6.85 -0.44 6.50
C ILE A 27 8.28 -0.93 6.30
N GLY A 28 8.47 -2.26 6.18
CA GLY A 28 9.78 -2.87 5.93
C GLY A 28 10.43 -2.38 4.63
N ALA A 29 9.64 -2.13 3.58
CA ALA A 29 10.16 -1.59 2.33
C ALA A 29 10.73 -0.17 2.50
N PHE A 30 10.09 0.67 3.30
CA PHE A 30 10.59 2.00 3.63
C PHE A 30 11.82 1.95 4.53
N ASN A 31 11.81 1.09 5.53
CA ASN A 31 12.90 0.98 6.51
C ASN A 31 14.15 0.32 5.93
N ALA A 32 13.97 -0.53 4.91
CA ALA A 32 15.08 -1.22 4.23
C ALA A 32 15.69 -0.40 3.09
N ALA A 33 15.03 0.64 2.57
CA ALA A 33 15.67 1.60 1.68
C ALA A 33 16.91 2.19 2.34
N TYR A 34 17.87 2.64 1.56
CA TYR A 34 19.08 3.24 2.10
C TYR A 34 19.68 4.27 1.15
N HIS A 35 20.40 5.22 1.75
CA HIS A 35 21.15 6.24 1.05
C HIS A 35 22.62 6.21 1.48
N THR A 36 23.50 6.76 0.64
CA THR A 36 24.92 6.82 0.91
C THR A 36 25.39 8.27 0.91
N LYS A 37 26.52 8.50 1.54
CA LYS A 37 27.19 9.79 1.48
C LYS A 37 28.44 9.66 0.62
N MET A 38 28.57 10.50 -0.39
CA MET A 38 29.70 10.43 -1.30
C MET A 38 31.04 10.42 -0.54
N GLY A 39 31.90 9.45 -0.86
CA GLY A 39 33.19 9.27 -0.22
C GLY A 39 33.17 8.59 1.15
N VAL A 40 31.99 8.19 1.62
CA VAL A 40 31.83 7.47 2.89
C VAL A 40 31.09 6.17 2.61
N TYR A 41 31.67 5.03 2.96
CA TYR A 41 31.04 3.72 2.84
C TYR A 41 30.11 3.46 4.03
N HIS A 42 29.09 4.29 4.19
CA HIS A 42 28.10 4.21 5.25
C HIS A 42 26.70 4.28 4.64
N HIS A 43 25.80 3.43 5.09
CA HIS A 43 24.40 3.42 4.68
C HIS A 43 23.55 4.11 5.75
N GLU A 44 22.82 5.13 5.35
CA GLU A 44 21.79 5.75 6.15
C GLU A 44 20.48 5.02 5.80
N MET A 45 19.97 4.19 6.72
CA MET A 45 18.81 3.35 6.48
C MET A 45 17.51 4.15 6.52
N GLY A 46 16.55 3.70 5.72
CA GLY A 46 15.25 4.32 5.53
C GLY A 46 15.19 5.21 4.29
N ILE A 47 13.99 5.69 3.97
CA ILE A 47 13.81 6.67 2.91
C ILE A 47 14.44 8.01 3.31
N LYS A 48 14.77 8.81 2.32
CA LYS A 48 15.38 10.13 2.54
C LYS A 48 14.38 11.11 3.16
N GLU A 49 14.71 11.68 4.31
CA GLU A 49 13.91 12.72 4.95
C GLU A 49 13.80 13.95 4.05
N GLY A 50 12.56 14.42 3.85
CA GLY A 50 12.28 15.54 2.94
C GLY A 50 12.58 15.25 1.47
N GLY A 51 12.89 14.00 1.12
CA GLY A 51 13.17 13.54 -0.24
C GLY A 51 11.91 13.45 -1.11
N LYS A 52 12.09 13.01 -2.35
CA LYS A 52 11.04 12.79 -3.33
C LYS A 52 10.82 11.29 -3.49
N LEU A 53 9.60 10.83 -3.24
CA LEU A 53 9.19 9.43 -3.30
C LEU A 53 8.29 9.18 -4.51
N ALA A 54 8.57 8.13 -5.30
CA ALA A 54 7.64 7.58 -6.27
C ALA A 54 7.12 6.21 -5.83
N ILE A 55 5.81 6.00 -5.91
CA ILE A 55 5.13 4.72 -5.67
C ILE A 55 4.60 4.23 -7.01
N MET A 56 5.38 3.40 -7.69
CA MET A 56 5.12 2.96 -9.06
C MET A 56 4.12 1.81 -9.10
N ALA A 57 3.09 1.93 -9.95
CA ALA A 57 1.89 1.07 -9.95
C ALA A 57 1.23 1.01 -8.56
N GLY A 58 1.16 2.16 -7.90
CA GLY A 58 0.87 2.32 -6.47
C GLY A 58 -0.60 2.54 -6.12
N ALA A 59 -1.51 2.66 -7.09
CA ALA A 59 -2.93 2.83 -6.79
C ALA A 59 -3.66 1.51 -6.45
N GLY A 60 -2.93 0.40 -6.41
CA GLY A 60 -3.40 -0.87 -5.87
C GLY A 60 -3.33 -0.93 -4.33
N PRO A 61 -3.93 -1.97 -3.71
CA PRO A 61 -4.08 -2.05 -2.26
C PRO A 61 -2.78 -1.92 -1.46
N MET A 62 -1.71 -2.60 -1.91
CA MET A 62 -0.43 -2.53 -1.22
C MET A 62 0.24 -1.16 -1.38
N GLY A 63 0.09 -0.52 -2.55
CA GLY A 63 0.57 0.84 -2.78
C GLY A 63 -0.21 1.89 -1.98
N LEU A 64 -1.53 1.72 -1.79
CA LEU A 64 -2.33 2.57 -0.89
C LEU A 64 -1.91 2.38 0.58
N GLY A 65 -1.56 1.15 0.99
CA GLY A 65 -0.94 0.88 2.29
C GLY A 65 0.40 1.60 2.45
N ALA A 66 1.23 1.62 1.40
CA ALA A 66 2.47 2.39 1.41
C ALA A 66 2.21 3.91 1.46
N LEU A 67 1.20 4.39 0.73
CA LEU A 67 0.85 5.81 0.70
C LEU A 67 0.38 6.30 2.08
N THR A 68 -0.54 5.57 2.76
CA THR A 68 -0.96 5.96 4.10
C THR A 68 0.24 6.01 5.07
N TYR A 69 1.20 5.09 4.93
CA TYR A 69 2.41 5.11 5.74
C TYR A 69 3.34 6.28 5.37
N ALA A 70 3.58 6.55 4.08
CA ALA A 70 4.41 7.66 3.61
C ALA A 70 3.95 9.02 4.15
N LEU A 71 2.63 9.22 4.19
CA LEU A 71 2.02 10.48 4.62
C LEU A 71 2.08 10.69 6.15
N HIS A 72 2.10 9.59 6.94
CA HIS A 72 1.88 9.69 8.39
C HIS A 72 3.03 9.15 9.27
N ARG A 73 4.12 8.66 8.66
CA ARG A 73 5.33 8.27 9.41
C ARG A 73 6.09 9.49 9.93
N ASP A 74 7.07 9.28 10.81
CA ASP A 74 7.85 10.38 11.39
C ASP A 74 8.84 10.98 10.37
N VAL A 75 9.60 10.13 9.66
CA VAL A 75 10.50 10.55 8.57
C VAL A 75 9.70 10.60 7.28
N ARG A 76 9.28 11.78 6.83
CA ARG A 76 8.38 11.96 5.69
C ARG A 76 9.09 12.49 4.44
N PRO A 77 8.65 12.10 3.24
CA PRO A 77 9.07 12.76 2.00
C PRO A 77 8.45 14.17 1.91
N SER A 78 9.05 15.05 1.13
CA SER A 78 8.44 16.35 0.78
C SER A 78 7.53 16.26 -0.44
N MET A 79 7.73 15.24 -1.29
CA MET A 79 6.91 14.97 -2.46
C MET A 79 6.62 13.47 -2.54
N VAL A 80 5.38 13.12 -2.87
CA VAL A 80 4.96 11.76 -3.20
C VAL A 80 4.25 11.74 -4.55
N VAL A 81 4.70 10.89 -5.46
CA VAL A 81 4.05 10.65 -6.74
C VAL A 81 3.59 9.19 -6.79
N VAL A 82 2.28 8.99 -6.87
CA VAL A 82 1.66 7.67 -7.05
C VAL A 82 1.32 7.49 -8.51
N THR A 83 1.82 6.43 -9.14
CA THR A 83 1.51 6.14 -10.54
C THR A 83 0.64 4.90 -10.68
N ASP A 84 -0.18 4.86 -11.71
CA ASP A 84 -0.88 3.68 -12.19
C ASP A 84 -1.24 3.91 -13.66
N VAL A 85 -1.76 2.86 -14.34
CA VAL A 85 -2.33 2.97 -15.68
C VAL A 85 -3.86 2.90 -15.64
N ASN A 86 -4.44 2.60 -14.48
CA ASN A 86 -5.88 2.49 -14.28
C ASN A 86 -6.42 3.79 -13.67
N GLU A 87 -7.22 4.51 -14.45
CA GLU A 87 -7.78 5.82 -14.08
C GLU A 87 -8.72 5.72 -12.87
N ASP A 88 -9.56 4.68 -12.80
CA ASP A 88 -10.52 4.51 -11.69
C ASP A 88 -9.78 4.28 -10.36
N ARG A 89 -8.66 3.54 -10.39
CA ARG A 89 -7.83 3.34 -9.21
C ARG A 89 -7.16 4.63 -8.76
N LEU A 90 -6.63 5.43 -9.69
CA LEU A 90 -6.04 6.73 -9.37
C LEU A 90 -7.06 7.68 -8.79
N LYS A 91 -8.25 7.76 -9.41
CA LYS A 91 -9.35 8.57 -8.88
C LYS A 91 -9.76 8.13 -7.47
N ARG A 92 -9.89 6.81 -7.25
CA ARG A 92 -10.19 6.27 -5.92
C ARG A 92 -9.09 6.61 -4.91
N ALA A 93 -7.82 6.53 -5.31
CA ALA A 93 -6.70 6.91 -4.46
C ALA A 93 -6.75 8.40 -4.07
N GLU A 94 -7.06 9.28 -5.01
CA GLU A 94 -7.21 10.73 -4.76
C GLU A 94 -8.40 11.06 -3.83
N GLU A 95 -9.53 10.34 -3.98
CA GLU A 95 -10.66 10.47 -3.06
C GLU A 95 -10.32 10.05 -1.63
N LEU A 96 -9.49 9.01 -1.47
CA LEU A 96 -9.04 8.53 -0.16
C LEU A 96 -8.00 9.43 0.47
N PHE A 97 -7.10 9.99 -0.36
CA PHE A 97 -5.96 10.82 0.06
C PHE A 97 -5.99 12.17 -0.69
N PRO A 98 -6.85 13.10 -0.28
CA PRO A 98 -6.96 14.39 -0.93
C PRO A 98 -5.62 15.16 -0.93
N VAL A 99 -5.22 15.67 -2.09
CA VAL A 99 -3.93 16.37 -2.25
C VAL A 99 -3.81 17.60 -1.36
N GLU A 100 -4.94 18.27 -1.06
CA GLU A 100 -4.94 19.44 -0.19
C GLU A 100 -4.70 19.07 1.29
N GLU A 101 -5.11 17.87 1.73
CA GLU A 101 -4.80 17.37 3.08
C GLU A 101 -3.29 17.08 3.20
N ALA A 102 -2.71 16.38 2.23
CA ALA A 102 -1.26 16.12 2.20
C ALA A 102 -0.45 17.42 2.16
N LYS A 103 -0.91 18.42 1.39
CA LYS A 103 -0.28 19.75 1.29
C LYS A 103 -0.33 20.51 2.61
N ALA A 104 -1.43 20.40 3.37
CA ALA A 104 -1.52 20.99 4.70
C ALA A 104 -0.47 20.43 5.67
N ASP A 105 -0.09 19.16 5.46
CA ASP A 105 0.96 18.46 6.20
C ASP A 105 2.37 18.66 5.62
N GLY A 106 2.51 19.52 4.60
CA GLY A 106 3.77 19.89 3.96
C GLY A 106 4.28 18.88 2.93
N ILE A 107 3.41 18.02 2.39
CA ILE A 107 3.75 17.00 1.38
C ILE A 107 3.07 17.37 0.06
N GLU A 108 3.84 17.46 -1.01
CA GLU A 108 3.34 17.61 -2.37
C GLU A 108 2.95 16.23 -2.91
N LEU A 109 1.62 15.94 -3.01
CA LEU A 109 1.08 14.66 -3.45
C LEU A 109 0.54 14.75 -4.88
N HIS A 110 0.89 13.77 -5.71
CA HIS A 110 0.40 13.65 -7.08
C HIS A 110 -0.07 12.24 -7.40
N PHE A 111 -1.14 12.14 -8.20
CA PHE A 111 -1.63 10.91 -8.81
C PHE A 111 -1.47 11.02 -10.33
N VAL A 112 -0.73 10.08 -10.94
CA VAL A 112 -0.28 10.22 -12.32
C VAL A 112 -0.60 8.96 -13.11
N ASN A 113 -1.38 9.12 -14.19
CA ASN A 113 -1.61 8.04 -15.15
C ASN A 113 -0.46 7.97 -16.15
N THR A 114 0.46 7.03 -15.93
CA THR A 114 1.61 6.82 -16.82
C THR A 114 1.24 6.17 -18.15
N GLY A 115 0.07 5.55 -18.26
CA GLY A 115 -0.45 5.02 -19.52
C GLY A 115 -0.78 6.09 -20.56
N ASN A 116 -1.01 7.35 -20.11
CA ASN A 116 -1.30 8.48 -20.96
C ASN A 116 -0.04 9.29 -21.40
N MET A 117 1.15 8.86 -20.97
CA MET A 117 2.40 9.55 -21.28
C MET A 117 3.13 8.89 -22.44
N GLU A 118 3.64 9.67 -23.39
CA GLU A 118 4.51 9.18 -24.46
C GLU A 118 5.85 8.67 -23.90
N ASP A 119 6.44 9.41 -22.97
CA ASP A 119 7.64 9.03 -22.22
C ASP A 119 7.39 9.20 -20.71
N PRO A 120 6.96 8.14 -20.01
CA PRO A 120 6.72 8.20 -18.57
C PRO A 120 7.95 8.58 -17.74
N VAL A 121 9.14 8.15 -18.16
CA VAL A 121 10.38 8.48 -17.43
C VAL A 121 10.69 9.96 -17.52
N ALA A 122 10.64 10.54 -18.73
CA ALA A 122 10.86 11.96 -18.92
C ALA A 122 9.83 12.80 -18.17
N GLY A 123 8.54 12.46 -18.30
CA GLY A 123 7.45 13.19 -17.63
C GLY A 123 7.56 13.16 -16.10
N LEU A 124 7.84 12.00 -15.51
CA LEU A 124 8.03 11.89 -14.06
C LEU A 124 9.29 12.62 -13.57
N ARG A 125 10.37 12.60 -14.34
CA ARG A 125 11.57 13.36 -14.00
C ARG A 125 11.34 14.88 -14.08
N GLU A 126 10.53 15.34 -15.01
CA GLU A 126 10.16 16.76 -15.12
C GLU A 126 9.46 17.26 -13.84
N MET A 127 8.57 16.46 -13.25
CA MET A 127 7.91 16.77 -11.97
C MET A 127 8.91 17.03 -10.84
N THR A 128 10.09 16.42 -10.90
CA THR A 128 11.15 16.60 -9.90
C THR A 128 12.13 17.73 -10.26
N GLY A 129 11.85 18.50 -11.30
CA GLY A 129 12.79 19.51 -11.87
C GLY A 129 14.01 18.86 -12.52
N GLY A 130 13.87 17.63 -13.05
CA GLY A 130 14.92 16.87 -13.72
C GLY A 130 15.89 16.14 -12.79
N THR A 131 15.78 16.32 -11.45
CA THR A 131 16.70 15.68 -10.49
C THR A 131 16.44 14.20 -10.28
N GLY A 132 15.21 13.73 -10.56
CA GLY A 132 14.76 12.38 -10.27
C GLY A 132 14.32 12.20 -8.81
N PHE A 133 13.86 10.98 -8.48
CA PHE A 133 13.36 10.63 -7.17
C PHE A 133 14.49 10.08 -6.27
N ASP A 134 14.41 10.41 -4.99
CA ASP A 134 15.32 9.87 -4.00
C ASP A 134 14.95 8.41 -3.66
N ASP A 135 13.66 8.12 -3.56
CA ASP A 135 13.15 6.78 -3.30
C ASP A 135 12.08 6.37 -4.31
N VAL A 136 12.13 5.13 -4.75
CA VAL A 136 11.14 4.55 -5.65
C VAL A 136 10.71 3.18 -5.13
N LEU A 137 9.41 2.98 -4.91
CA LEU A 137 8.83 1.69 -4.55
C LEU A 137 8.07 1.14 -5.74
N CYS A 138 8.42 -0.07 -6.22
CA CYS A 138 7.79 -0.71 -7.38
C CYS A 138 6.81 -1.80 -6.95
N TYR A 139 5.51 -1.58 -7.20
CA TYR A 139 4.43 -2.47 -6.76
C TYR A 139 3.88 -3.41 -7.85
N ALA A 140 4.44 -3.40 -9.05
CA ALA A 140 4.03 -4.32 -10.10
C ALA A 140 5.19 -5.17 -10.63
N PRO A 141 5.03 -6.52 -10.75
CA PRO A 141 6.02 -7.39 -11.36
C PRO A 141 5.92 -7.35 -12.90
N VAL A 142 6.12 -6.15 -13.46
CA VAL A 142 6.09 -5.86 -14.90
C VAL A 142 7.42 -5.22 -15.29
N ALA A 143 8.16 -5.85 -16.22
CA ALA A 143 9.50 -5.42 -16.59
C ALA A 143 9.57 -3.93 -16.98
N ALA A 144 8.61 -3.45 -17.79
CA ALA A 144 8.55 -2.05 -18.18
C ALA A 144 8.39 -1.10 -16.96
N VAL A 145 7.62 -1.49 -15.93
CA VAL A 145 7.45 -0.67 -14.72
C VAL A 145 8.75 -0.65 -13.89
N VAL A 146 9.46 -1.78 -13.82
CA VAL A 146 10.78 -1.85 -13.15
C VAL A 146 11.81 -0.98 -13.88
N GLU A 147 11.82 -1.03 -15.22
CA GLU A 147 12.70 -0.22 -16.06
C GLU A 147 12.40 1.29 -15.89
N GLN A 148 11.12 1.68 -15.88
CA GLN A 148 10.69 3.04 -15.57
C GLN A 148 11.11 3.45 -14.16
N SER A 149 10.89 2.58 -13.17
CA SER A 149 11.27 2.81 -11.77
C SER A 149 12.77 3.10 -11.62
N SER A 150 13.61 2.35 -12.34
CA SER A 150 15.05 2.60 -12.38
C SER A 150 15.38 3.91 -13.11
N GLY A 151 14.68 4.22 -14.21
CA GLY A 151 14.93 5.39 -15.05
C GLY A 151 14.57 6.73 -14.37
N VAL A 152 13.65 6.73 -13.40
CA VAL A 152 13.25 7.93 -12.68
C VAL A 152 14.10 8.24 -11.45
N LEU A 153 15.01 7.33 -11.04
CA LEU A 153 15.90 7.56 -9.90
C LEU A 153 16.77 8.81 -10.08
N GLY A 154 16.91 9.56 -9.03
CA GLY A 154 17.89 10.62 -8.89
C GLY A 154 19.26 10.10 -8.47
N ARG A 155 20.18 11.03 -8.18
CA ARG A 155 21.49 10.68 -7.65
C ARG A 155 21.34 10.09 -6.26
N ASP A 156 22.05 8.97 -5.99
CA ASP A 156 21.95 8.19 -4.75
C ASP A 156 20.52 7.66 -4.50
N GLY A 157 19.71 7.57 -5.57
CA GLY A 157 18.32 7.12 -5.48
C GLY A 157 18.21 5.63 -5.22
N CYS A 158 17.26 5.24 -4.38
CA CYS A 158 17.03 3.86 -3.98
C CYS A 158 15.73 3.31 -4.60
N LEU A 159 15.84 2.24 -5.41
CA LEU A 159 14.70 1.47 -5.89
C LEU A 159 14.48 0.25 -5.00
N ASN A 160 13.34 0.18 -4.33
CA ASN A 160 12.87 -1.05 -3.72
C ASN A 160 11.89 -1.77 -4.65
N PHE A 161 12.28 -2.94 -5.15
CA PHE A 161 11.41 -3.84 -5.88
C PHE A 161 10.56 -4.63 -4.88
N PHE A 162 9.39 -4.08 -4.58
CA PHE A 162 8.44 -4.66 -3.62
C PHE A 162 7.61 -5.80 -4.21
N ALA A 163 7.30 -5.74 -5.52
CA ALA A 163 6.45 -6.71 -6.19
C ALA A 163 7.06 -8.12 -6.16
N GLY A 164 6.22 -9.12 -5.86
CA GLY A 164 6.61 -10.54 -5.85
C GLY A 164 6.27 -11.22 -7.16
N PRO A 165 7.22 -11.41 -8.11
CA PRO A 165 6.97 -12.19 -9.31
C PRO A 165 6.79 -13.67 -8.98
N THR A 166 5.90 -14.35 -9.71
CA THR A 166 5.72 -15.80 -9.60
C THR A 166 6.67 -16.58 -10.51
N ASP A 167 7.22 -15.93 -11.54
CA ASP A 167 8.22 -16.49 -12.44
C ASP A 167 9.63 -16.21 -11.90
N ASN A 168 10.38 -17.25 -11.63
CA ASN A 168 11.76 -17.16 -11.14
C ASN A 168 12.77 -16.69 -12.20
N GLN A 169 12.35 -16.59 -13.47
CA GLN A 169 13.13 -16.01 -14.57
C GLN A 169 12.75 -14.54 -14.85
N PHE A 170 11.86 -13.95 -14.03
CA PHE A 170 11.49 -12.55 -14.20
C PHE A 170 12.72 -11.65 -14.16
N GLY A 171 12.88 -10.79 -15.16
CA GLY A 171 13.99 -9.85 -15.28
C GLY A 171 13.57 -8.55 -15.96
N ALA A 172 14.38 -7.51 -15.74
CA ALA A 172 14.24 -6.19 -16.34
C ALA A 172 15.61 -5.60 -16.66
N LYS A 173 15.66 -4.61 -17.57
CA LYS A 173 16.90 -3.93 -17.92
C LYS A 173 17.16 -2.77 -16.95
N LEU A 174 18.38 -2.68 -16.44
CA LEU A 174 18.84 -1.59 -15.61
C LEU A 174 19.96 -0.83 -16.32
N ASN A 175 20.02 0.49 -16.07
CA ASN A 175 21.09 1.32 -16.60
C ASN A 175 22.29 1.31 -15.64
N PHE A 176 23.31 0.51 -15.94
CA PHE A 176 24.52 0.45 -15.11
C PHE A 176 25.39 1.70 -15.17
N TYR A 177 25.17 2.61 -16.12
CA TYR A 177 25.79 3.93 -16.10
C TYR A 177 25.30 4.72 -14.88
N ASP A 178 24.00 4.68 -14.59
CA ASP A 178 23.42 5.36 -13.42
C ASP A 178 23.86 4.71 -12.11
N VAL A 179 23.96 3.39 -12.07
CA VAL A 179 24.54 2.67 -10.90
C VAL A 179 25.96 3.16 -10.63
N HIS A 180 26.79 3.34 -11.68
CA HIS A 180 28.18 3.73 -11.51
C HIS A 180 28.36 5.22 -11.21
N TYR A 181 27.72 6.10 -12.00
CA TYR A 181 27.97 7.54 -11.95
C TYR A 181 27.00 8.30 -11.04
N ASN A 182 25.78 7.79 -10.87
CA ASN A 182 24.75 8.40 -10.04
C ASN A 182 24.54 7.66 -8.70
N SER A 183 25.30 6.58 -8.47
CA SER A 183 25.22 5.79 -7.25
C SER A 183 23.79 5.30 -6.94
N THR A 184 23.03 4.92 -8.00
CA THR A 184 21.69 4.41 -7.77
C THR A 184 21.72 3.01 -7.16
N HIS A 185 20.76 2.72 -6.30
CA HIS A 185 20.67 1.45 -5.57
C HIS A 185 19.44 0.68 -6.01
N VAL A 186 19.55 -0.65 -6.07
CA VAL A 186 18.42 -1.54 -6.33
C VAL A 186 18.41 -2.61 -5.24
N MET A 187 17.29 -2.71 -4.57
CA MET A 187 17.08 -3.70 -3.53
C MET A 187 15.67 -4.29 -3.61
N GLY A 188 15.37 -5.28 -2.81
CA GLY A 188 14.03 -5.84 -2.67
C GLY A 188 13.77 -6.27 -1.23
N THR A 189 12.49 -6.31 -0.87
CA THR A 189 12.04 -6.83 0.41
C THR A 189 10.98 -7.90 0.20
N THR A 190 10.99 -8.93 1.03
CA THR A 190 9.98 -9.97 1.06
C THR A 190 9.39 -10.08 2.47
N GLY A 191 8.37 -9.27 2.73
CA GLY A 191 7.73 -9.15 4.04
C GLY A 191 8.40 -8.11 4.94
N GLY A 192 7.74 -7.84 6.07
CA GLY A 192 8.26 -7.06 7.18
C GLY A 192 8.86 -7.95 8.27
N ASN A 193 9.60 -7.36 9.18
CA ASN A 193 10.09 -8.03 10.39
C ASN A 193 9.15 -7.77 11.59
N THR A 194 9.48 -8.32 12.77
CA THR A 194 8.66 -8.15 13.97
C THR A 194 8.58 -6.68 14.42
N ALA A 195 9.64 -5.89 14.23
CA ALA A 195 9.61 -4.47 14.59
C ALA A 195 8.67 -3.69 13.66
N ASP A 196 8.67 -3.99 12.35
CA ASP A 196 7.74 -3.39 11.39
C ASP A 196 6.28 -3.76 11.71
N MET A 197 6.03 -4.98 12.21
CA MET A 197 4.71 -5.39 12.67
C MET A 197 4.25 -4.62 13.92
N ILE A 198 5.15 -4.42 14.88
CA ILE A 198 4.88 -3.62 16.09
C ILE A 198 4.55 -2.19 15.69
N GLU A 199 5.37 -1.59 14.83
CA GLU A 199 5.13 -0.24 14.32
C GLU A 199 3.77 -0.12 13.61
N SER A 200 3.41 -1.12 12.77
CA SER A 200 2.09 -1.19 12.13
C SER A 200 0.95 -1.16 13.15
N LEU A 201 1.03 -2.00 14.19
CA LEU A 201 0.00 -2.08 15.23
C LEU A 201 -0.10 -0.77 16.03
N GLU A 202 1.03 -0.16 16.39
CA GLU A 202 1.07 1.09 17.13
C GLU A 202 0.51 2.27 16.33
N LEU A 203 0.92 2.41 15.07
CA LEU A 203 0.42 3.49 14.20
C LEU A 203 -1.06 3.33 13.89
N THR A 204 -1.54 2.10 13.69
CA THR A 204 -2.96 1.81 13.47
C THR A 204 -3.78 2.12 14.73
N ALA A 205 -3.35 1.66 15.91
CA ALA A 205 -4.02 1.95 17.19
C ALA A 205 -4.06 3.45 17.50
N ALA A 206 -3.01 4.19 17.13
CA ALA A 206 -2.93 5.65 17.23
C ALA A 206 -3.74 6.39 16.14
N LYS A 207 -4.38 5.67 15.21
CA LYS A 207 -5.12 6.23 14.06
C LYS A 207 -4.26 7.11 13.14
N ARG A 208 -2.95 6.89 13.12
CA ARG A 208 -2.02 7.58 12.22
C ARG A 208 -2.06 6.98 10.82
N ILE A 209 -2.22 5.66 10.71
CA ILE A 209 -2.42 4.96 9.43
C ILE A 209 -3.77 4.23 9.44
N ASN A 210 -4.33 4.05 8.24
CA ASN A 210 -5.57 3.29 8.08
C ASN A 210 -5.33 2.07 7.16
N PRO A 211 -5.15 0.86 7.71
CA PRO A 211 -4.93 -0.33 6.90
C PRO A 211 -6.16 -0.76 6.09
N ALA A 212 -7.37 -0.24 6.41
CA ALA A 212 -8.59 -0.55 5.68
C ALA A 212 -8.53 -0.13 4.20
N VAL A 213 -7.64 0.80 3.82
CA VAL A 213 -7.42 1.18 2.41
C VAL A 213 -7.00 0.00 1.52
N MET A 214 -6.52 -1.10 2.13
CA MET A 214 -6.17 -2.33 1.43
C MET A 214 -7.34 -3.30 1.28
N VAL A 215 -8.45 -3.11 2.02
CA VAL A 215 -9.59 -4.06 2.06
C VAL A 215 -10.57 -3.77 0.93
N THR A 216 -11.00 -4.81 0.25
CA THR A 216 -12.02 -4.69 -0.80
C THR A 216 -13.18 -5.67 -0.65
N HIS A 217 -13.02 -6.74 0.13
CA HIS A 217 -14.04 -7.75 0.31
C HIS A 217 -14.08 -8.22 1.75
N VAL A 218 -15.28 -8.66 2.17
CA VAL A 218 -15.52 -9.29 3.47
C VAL A 218 -16.33 -10.56 3.26
N GLY A 219 -16.05 -11.59 4.04
CA GLY A 219 -16.77 -12.86 4.00
C GLY A 219 -16.66 -13.65 5.31
N GLY A 220 -17.41 -14.73 5.43
CA GLY A 220 -17.39 -15.65 6.54
C GLY A 220 -16.45 -16.85 6.33
N LEU A 221 -16.38 -17.72 7.32
CA LEU A 221 -15.52 -18.90 7.28
C LEU A 221 -15.88 -19.86 6.14
N ASP A 222 -17.16 -19.98 5.82
CA ASP A 222 -17.69 -20.79 4.71
C ASP A 222 -17.14 -20.38 3.34
N ALA A 223 -16.84 -19.08 3.14
CA ALA A 223 -16.26 -18.56 1.91
C ALA A 223 -14.73 -18.76 1.81
N ALA A 224 -14.04 -19.12 2.91
CA ALA A 224 -12.58 -19.09 2.97
C ALA A 224 -11.90 -20.02 1.94
N ALA A 225 -12.37 -21.25 1.80
CA ALA A 225 -11.79 -22.24 0.90
C ALA A 225 -11.90 -21.82 -0.57
N GLU A 226 -13.10 -21.43 -0.99
CA GLU A 226 -13.36 -20.98 -2.36
C GLU A 226 -12.59 -19.70 -2.67
N THR A 227 -12.58 -18.73 -1.75
CA THR A 227 -11.82 -17.49 -1.87
C THR A 227 -10.34 -17.78 -2.09
N THR A 228 -9.75 -18.68 -1.30
CA THR A 228 -8.33 -19.03 -1.39
C THR A 228 -8.00 -19.66 -2.74
N LEU A 229 -8.81 -20.63 -3.19
CA LEU A 229 -8.59 -21.32 -4.47
C LEU A 229 -8.76 -20.41 -5.70
N ASN A 230 -9.63 -19.42 -5.59
CA ASN A 230 -9.93 -18.50 -6.70
C ASN A 230 -9.28 -17.12 -6.54
N LEU A 231 -8.43 -16.92 -5.53
CA LEU A 231 -7.83 -15.61 -5.23
C LEU A 231 -7.23 -14.89 -6.46
N PRO A 232 -6.52 -15.56 -7.39
CA PRO A 232 -6.00 -14.91 -8.59
C PRO A 232 -7.07 -14.37 -9.55
N LYS A 233 -8.31 -14.84 -9.43
CA LYS A 233 -9.44 -14.45 -10.28
C LYS A 233 -10.34 -13.39 -9.63
N ILE A 234 -10.21 -13.19 -8.31
CA ILE A 234 -11.00 -12.21 -7.56
C ILE A 234 -10.26 -10.87 -7.57
N PRO A 235 -10.79 -9.84 -8.24
CA PRO A 235 -10.12 -8.54 -8.32
C PRO A 235 -10.03 -7.85 -6.96
N GLY A 236 -9.29 -6.75 -6.93
CA GLY A 236 -9.18 -5.88 -5.77
C GLY A 236 -8.11 -6.30 -4.75
N GLY A 237 -8.30 -5.86 -3.52
CA GLY A 237 -7.34 -5.94 -2.44
C GLY A 237 -7.49 -7.11 -1.50
N LYS A 238 -7.23 -6.86 -0.22
CA LYS A 238 -7.35 -7.86 0.85
C LYS A 238 -8.82 -8.27 1.05
N LYS A 239 -8.98 -9.54 1.36
CA LYS A 239 -10.26 -10.18 1.68
C LYS A 239 -10.25 -10.50 3.18
N LEU A 240 -11.13 -9.87 3.93
CA LEU A 240 -11.30 -10.17 5.36
C LEU A 240 -12.23 -11.36 5.51
N ILE A 241 -11.79 -12.39 6.22
CA ILE A 241 -12.58 -13.57 6.54
C ILE A 241 -12.82 -13.61 8.05
N TYR A 242 -14.07 -13.44 8.43
CA TYR A 242 -14.50 -13.56 9.83
C TYR A 242 -14.85 -15.01 10.15
N THR A 243 -14.06 -15.63 11.02
CA THR A 243 -14.09 -17.08 11.24
C THR A 243 -15.25 -17.59 12.08
N HIS A 244 -16.05 -16.70 12.63
CA HIS A 244 -17.17 -17.03 13.52
C HIS A 244 -18.54 -16.61 12.97
N LEU A 245 -18.62 -16.42 11.66
CA LEU A 245 -19.88 -16.21 10.93
C LEU A 245 -19.82 -16.88 9.56
N ASN A 246 -21.00 -17.09 8.98
CA ASN A 246 -21.20 -17.58 7.62
C ASN A 246 -21.71 -16.42 6.76
N MET A 247 -20.98 -16.13 5.69
CA MET A 247 -21.31 -15.05 4.77
C MET A 247 -20.52 -15.26 3.47
N PRO A 248 -21.16 -15.23 2.29
CA PRO A 248 -20.45 -15.30 1.02
C PRO A 248 -19.46 -14.14 0.92
N LEU A 249 -18.31 -14.37 0.26
CA LEU A 249 -17.37 -13.29 -0.02
C LEU A 249 -18.07 -12.22 -0.85
N THR A 250 -18.15 -11.01 -0.32
CA THR A 250 -18.88 -9.90 -0.92
C THR A 250 -17.93 -8.69 -1.01
N ALA A 251 -17.88 -8.05 -2.19
CA ALA A 251 -17.15 -6.80 -2.35
C ALA A 251 -17.85 -5.68 -1.56
N LEU A 252 -17.07 -4.77 -0.97
CA LEU A 252 -17.61 -3.65 -0.20
C LEU A 252 -18.54 -2.78 -1.04
N GLU A 253 -18.22 -2.59 -2.32
CA GLU A 253 -19.01 -1.84 -3.30
C GLU A 253 -20.36 -2.50 -3.64
N ASP A 254 -20.49 -3.82 -3.44
CA ASP A 254 -21.69 -4.58 -3.73
C ASP A 254 -22.69 -4.63 -2.57
N PHE A 255 -22.35 -4.14 -1.38
CA PHE A 255 -23.22 -4.25 -0.21
C PHE A 255 -24.60 -3.61 -0.44
N ARG A 256 -24.65 -2.45 -1.08
CA ARG A 256 -25.93 -1.80 -1.39
C ARG A 256 -26.82 -2.63 -2.33
N ALA A 257 -26.21 -3.26 -3.33
CA ALA A 257 -26.94 -4.15 -4.24
C ALA A 257 -27.40 -5.43 -3.53
N LYS A 258 -26.54 -6.00 -2.67
CA LYS A 258 -26.88 -7.18 -1.84
C LYS A 258 -28.00 -6.92 -0.85
N GLY A 259 -28.21 -5.68 -0.45
CA GLY A 259 -29.31 -5.26 0.40
C GLY A 259 -30.71 -5.57 -0.17
N ALA A 260 -30.85 -5.81 -1.47
CA ALA A 260 -32.09 -6.27 -2.09
C ALA A 260 -32.43 -7.75 -1.73
N GLU A 261 -31.42 -8.55 -1.40
CA GLU A 261 -31.56 -9.95 -1.03
C GLU A 261 -31.58 -10.12 0.51
N ASP A 262 -30.81 -9.31 1.21
CA ASP A 262 -30.66 -9.34 2.67
C ASP A 262 -30.46 -7.89 3.17
N GLU A 263 -31.48 -7.37 3.87
CA GLU A 263 -31.50 -5.98 4.35
C GLU A 263 -30.34 -5.63 5.31
N ARG A 264 -29.70 -6.63 5.93
CA ARG A 264 -28.53 -6.41 6.81
C ARG A 264 -27.37 -5.77 6.04
N PHE A 265 -27.25 -6.01 4.75
CA PHE A 265 -26.23 -5.36 3.91
C PHE A 265 -26.48 -3.86 3.68
N ILE A 266 -27.74 -3.39 3.81
CA ILE A 266 -28.04 -1.96 3.73
C ILE A 266 -27.35 -1.22 4.89
N GLY A 267 -27.46 -1.78 6.12
CA GLY A 267 -26.81 -1.17 7.28
C GLY A 267 -25.28 -1.10 7.15
N LEU A 268 -24.65 -2.14 6.57
CA LEU A 268 -23.22 -2.09 6.24
C LEU A 268 -22.91 -1.02 5.19
N ALA A 269 -23.71 -0.94 4.12
CA ALA A 269 -23.52 0.04 3.06
C ALA A 269 -23.62 1.47 3.58
N ASP A 270 -24.62 1.74 4.42
CA ASP A 270 -24.81 3.08 5.03
C ASP A 270 -23.59 3.50 5.87
N ILE A 271 -23.05 2.57 6.70
CA ILE A 271 -21.85 2.83 7.50
C ILE A 271 -20.63 3.10 6.60
N LEU A 272 -20.48 2.33 5.52
CA LEU A 272 -19.35 2.52 4.59
C LEU A 272 -19.45 3.83 3.82
N ASP A 273 -20.65 4.27 3.42
CA ASP A 273 -20.86 5.54 2.74
C ASP A 273 -20.42 6.73 3.63
N GLU A 274 -20.68 6.66 4.94
CA GLU A 274 -20.19 7.65 5.90
C GLU A 274 -18.66 7.61 6.10
N ASN A 275 -18.01 6.51 5.70
CA ASN A 275 -16.59 6.28 5.90
C ASN A 275 -15.78 6.18 4.57
N LYS A 276 -16.14 6.96 3.57
CA LYS A 276 -15.48 7.00 2.25
C LYS A 276 -15.44 5.62 1.56
N GLY A 277 -16.40 4.72 1.85
CA GLY A 277 -16.46 3.35 1.33
C GLY A 277 -15.40 2.41 1.91
N LEU A 278 -14.73 2.77 3.01
CA LEU A 278 -13.74 1.94 3.68
C LEU A 278 -14.37 1.11 4.80
N TRP A 279 -13.84 -0.09 4.98
CA TRP A 279 -14.13 -0.90 6.16
C TRP A 279 -13.69 -0.15 7.42
N CYS A 280 -14.49 -0.23 8.49
CA CYS A 280 -14.24 0.52 9.72
C CYS A 280 -14.68 -0.27 10.96
N PRO A 281 -14.27 0.13 12.17
CA PRO A 281 -14.67 -0.53 13.40
C PRO A 281 -16.19 -0.62 13.58
N GLU A 282 -16.91 0.40 13.16
CA GLU A 282 -18.37 0.45 13.22
C GLU A 282 -19.03 -0.59 12.30
N ALA A 283 -18.47 -0.79 11.08
CA ALA A 283 -18.92 -1.82 10.14
C ALA A 283 -18.62 -3.23 10.68
N GLU A 284 -17.44 -3.44 11.27
CA GLU A 284 -17.10 -4.70 11.93
C GLU A 284 -18.03 -5.01 13.09
N GLU A 285 -18.29 -4.04 13.97
CA GLU A 285 -19.19 -4.20 15.09
C GLU A 285 -20.62 -4.53 14.63
N TYR A 286 -21.09 -3.84 13.58
CA TYR A 286 -22.38 -4.12 12.98
C TYR A 286 -22.44 -5.52 12.37
N LEU A 287 -21.41 -5.95 11.64
CA LEU A 287 -21.28 -7.29 11.07
C LEU A 287 -21.37 -8.36 12.15
N LEU A 288 -20.53 -8.24 13.19
CA LEU A 288 -20.46 -9.21 14.27
C LEU A 288 -21.75 -9.30 15.09
N LYS A 289 -22.53 -8.23 15.14
CA LYS A 289 -23.82 -8.23 15.84
C LYS A 289 -24.96 -8.83 15.01
N ASN A 290 -24.96 -8.64 13.70
CA ASN A 290 -26.12 -8.95 12.87
C ASN A 290 -25.95 -10.19 11.98
N PHE A 291 -24.72 -10.68 11.77
CA PHE A 291 -24.44 -11.81 10.88
C PHE A 291 -23.97 -13.07 11.60
N VAL A 292 -23.69 -13.01 12.89
CA VAL A 292 -23.41 -14.22 13.70
C VAL A 292 -24.74 -14.96 13.91
N GLU A 293 -24.77 -16.24 13.54
CA GLU A 293 -25.89 -17.13 13.80
C GLU A 293 -25.76 -17.67 15.24
N ASP A 294 -26.88 -17.72 15.99
CA ASP A 294 -26.96 -18.28 17.36
C ASP A 294 -26.65 -19.79 17.41
#